data_837c211766e94dec38eb045efdd8802f
#
_entry.id   837c211766e94dec38eb045efdd8802f
#
_cell.length_a   1.000
_cell.length_b   1.000
_cell.length_c   1.000
_cell.angle_alpha   90.00
_cell.angle_beta   90.00
_cell.angle_gamma   90.00
#
_symmetry.space_group_name_H-M   'P 1'
#
loop_
_entity.id
_entity.type
_entity.pdbx_description
1 polymer ?
#
loop_
_entity_poly.entity_id
_entity_poly.type
_entity_poly.pdbx_seq_one_letter_code
_entity_poly.pdbx_strand_id
1 'polypeptide(L)'
;MNHISIREGTTSDAASISNFQRNMALETESKILDENTVLKGVEKVLTSSDRGFYVIAEVDSKVIGSLMVTFEWSDWRNGWFFWIQSVFVDEAYRRQGVYRLMHNEVISRCKASKDCCGIRLYVERDNVNAQKVYKNLGMYDTDYYLFEEEF
;
A
#
# COMPACT_ATOMS: atom_id res chain seq x y z
N MET A 1 3.15 24.09 -8.54
CA MET A 1 3.12 22.71 -7.98
C MET A 1 2.39 21.81 -8.97
N ASN A 2 2.99 20.70 -9.28
CA ASN A 2 2.30 19.72 -10.12
C ASN A 2 1.16 19.08 -9.30
N HIS A 3 0.01 18.98 -9.91
CA HIS A 3 -1.16 18.39 -9.27
C HIS A 3 -0.97 16.86 -9.16
N ILE A 4 -1.01 16.35 -7.92
CA ILE A 4 -0.96 14.91 -7.67
C ILE A 4 -2.39 14.38 -7.73
N SER A 5 -2.67 13.47 -8.64
CA SER A 5 -3.94 12.77 -8.73
C SER A 5 -3.84 11.37 -8.13
N ILE A 6 -4.94 10.92 -7.51
CA ILE A 6 -5.05 9.59 -6.89
C ILE A 6 -6.15 8.81 -7.59
N ARG A 7 -5.86 7.57 -7.95
CA ARG A 7 -6.81 6.67 -8.60
C ARG A 7 -6.57 5.21 -8.24
N GLU A 8 -7.49 4.36 -8.62
CA GLU A 8 -7.31 2.92 -8.54
C GLU A 8 -6.35 2.43 -9.62
N GLY A 9 -5.55 1.42 -9.28
CA GLY A 9 -4.66 0.76 -10.23
C GLY A 9 -5.42 -0.10 -11.23
N THR A 10 -4.93 -0.12 -12.46
CA THR A 10 -5.44 -0.95 -13.55
C THR A 10 -4.34 -1.87 -14.08
N THR A 11 -4.69 -2.82 -14.94
CA THR A 11 -3.71 -3.75 -15.54
C THR A 11 -2.58 -3.04 -16.30
N SER A 12 -2.83 -1.84 -16.80
CA SER A 12 -1.80 -1.02 -17.47
C SER A 12 -0.72 -0.51 -16.50
N ASP A 13 -0.94 -0.56 -15.18
CA ASP A 13 0.01 -0.13 -14.16
C ASP A 13 0.96 -1.26 -13.71
N ALA A 14 0.75 -2.49 -14.15
CA ALA A 14 1.45 -3.67 -13.65
C ALA A 14 2.98 -3.52 -13.70
N ALA A 15 3.52 -3.03 -14.80
CA ALA A 15 4.96 -2.84 -14.96
C ALA A 15 5.52 -1.79 -14.00
N SER A 16 4.85 -0.65 -13.85
CA SER A 16 5.26 0.41 -12.92
C SER A 16 5.22 -0.06 -11.47
N ILE A 17 4.15 -0.72 -11.07
CA ILE A 17 4.00 -1.28 -9.72
C ILE A 17 5.07 -2.34 -9.45
N SER A 18 5.27 -3.27 -10.38
CA SER A 18 6.30 -4.31 -10.26
C SER A 18 7.70 -3.72 -10.06
N ASN A 19 8.03 -2.69 -10.84
CA ASN A 19 9.30 -1.99 -10.70
C ASN A 19 9.43 -1.31 -9.33
N PHE A 20 8.37 -0.70 -8.81
CA PHE A 20 8.36 -0.10 -7.47
C PHE A 20 8.62 -1.14 -6.37
N GLN A 21 8.02 -2.34 -6.46
CA GLN A 21 8.27 -3.39 -5.49
C GLN A 21 9.73 -3.84 -5.50
N ARG A 22 10.32 -4.00 -6.66
CA ARG A 22 11.72 -4.38 -6.81
C ARG A 22 12.66 -3.31 -6.24
N ASN A 23 12.37 -2.04 -6.52
CA ASN A 23 13.15 -0.91 -5.98
C ASN A 23 13.01 -0.83 -4.45
N MET A 24 11.81 -1.00 -3.92
CA MET A 24 11.56 -0.99 -2.48
C MET A 24 12.33 -2.10 -1.77
N ALA A 25 12.28 -3.32 -2.27
CA ALA A 25 12.99 -4.46 -1.69
C ALA A 25 14.51 -4.23 -1.70
N LEU A 26 15.04 -3.64 -2.76
CA LEU A 26 16.45 -3.30 -2.85
C LEU A 26 16.84 -2.20 -1.86
N GLU A 27 16.04 -1.13 -1.76
CA GLU A 27 16.32 0.01 -0.88
C GLU A 27 16.22 -0.37 0.61
N THR A 28 15.20 -1.15 0.99
CA THR A 28 14.88 -1.39 2.41
C THR A 28 15.50 -2.67 2.96
N GLU A 29 15.68 -3.70 2.14
CA GLU A 29 16.10 -5.03 2.60
C GLU A 29 17.31 -5.57 1.84
N SER A 30 17.88 -4.82 0.91
CA SER A 30 18.97 -5.26 0.03
C SER A 30 18.64 -6.57 -0.70
N LYS A 31 17.36 -6.81 -0.99
CA LYS A 31 16.86 -7.99 -1.69
C LYS A 31 16.64 -7.72 -3.16
N ILE A 32 17.09 -8.66 -3.99
CA ILE A 32 16.81 -8.69 -5.43
C ILE A 32 15.64 -9.67 -5.63
N LEU A 33 14.48 -9.13 -6.01
CA LEU A 33 13.29 -9.93 -6.28
C LEU A 33 13.29 -10.45 -7.72
N ASP A 34 12.77 -11.66 -7.93
CA ASP A 34 12.55 -12.21 -9.25
C ASP A 34 11.48 -11.41 -10.00
N GLU A 35 11.84 -10.85 -11.13
CA GLU A 35 10.99 -9.96 -11.91
C GLU A 35 9.67 -10.62 -12.34
N ASN A 36 9.72 -11.85 -12.83
CA ASN A 36 8.54 -12.59 -13.27
C ASN A 36 7.59 -12.90 -12.13
N THR A 37 8.12 -13.30 -10.98
CA THR A 37 7.33 -13.60 -9.80
C THR A 37 6.58 -12.35 -9.30
N VAL A 38 7.27 -11.24 -9.21
CA VAL A 38 6.67 -9.97 -8.77
C VAL A 38 5.62 -9.49 -9.76
N LEU A 39 5.93 -9.50 -11.06
CA LEU A 39 4.97 -9.07 -12.09
C LEU A 39 3.69 -9.90 -12.06
N LYS A 40 3.81 -11.22 -12.00
CA LYS A 40 2.64 -12.13 -11.90
C LYS A 40 1.85 -11.88 -10.61
N GLY A 41 2.52 -11.63 -9.50
CA GLY A 41 1.88 -11.31 -8.22
C GLY A 41 1.08 -10.01 -8.29
N VAL A 42 1.63 -8.98 -8.91
CA VAL A 42 0.94 -7.70 -9.14
C VAL A 42 -0.25 -7.87 -10.08
N GLU A 43 -0.06 -8.54 -11.21
CA GLU A 43 -1.13 -8.81 -12.18
C GLU A 43 -2.32 -9.54 -11.56
N LYS A 44 -2.06 -10.50 -10.67
CA LYS A 44 -3.14 -11.24 -9.98
C LYS A 44 -4.00 -10.35 -9.09
N VAL A 45 -3.42 -9.37 -8.43
CA VAL A 45 -4.21 -8.39 -7.66
C VAL A 45 -5.01 -7.48 -8.59
N LEU A 46 -4.39 -6.99 -9.66
CA LEU A 46 -5.05 -6.09 -10.62
C LEU A 46 -6.22 -6.75 -11.38
N THR A 47 -6.20 -8.08 -11.50
CA THR A 47 -7.24 -8.85 -12.22
C THR A 47 -8.24 -9.56 -11.31
N SER A 48 -8.14 -9.37 -9.98
CA SER A 48 -8.91 -10.16 -9.02
C SER A 48 -9.34 -9.29 -7.83
N SER A 49 -10.59 -8.89 -7.81
CA SER A 49 -11.15 -8.01 -6.79
C SER A 49 -11.21 -8.61 -5.36
N ASP A 50 -11.10 -9.93 -5.25
CA ASP A 50 -11.10 -10.64 -3.96
C ASP A 50 -9.74 -10.65 -3.25
N ARG A 51 -8.64 -10.42 -3.97
CA ARG A 51 -7.30 -10.31 -3.37
C ARG A 51 -7.03 -8.95 -2.78
N GLY A 52 -7.47 -7.91 -3.43
CA GLY A 52 -7.21 -6.54 -3.03
C GLY A 52 -7.27 -5.57 -4.21
N PHE A 53 -6.70 -4.41 -4.02
CA PHE A 53 -6.58 -3.38 -5.06
C PHE A 53 -5.33 -2.54 -4.83
N TYR A 54 -4.89 -1.83 -5.87
CA TYR A 54 -3.84 -0.84 -5.77
C TYR A 54 -4.42 0.58 -5.79
N VAL A 55 -3.83 1.46 -4.99
CA VAL A 55 -4.01 2.91 -5.07
C VAL A 55 -2.77 3.49 -5.73
N ILE A 56 -2.97 4.30 -6.75
CA ILE A 56 -1.93 4.91 -7.58
C ILE A 56 -1.91 6.42 -7.35
N ALA A 57 -0.73 6.97 -7.18
CA ALA A 57 -0.49 8.41 -7.26
C ALA A 57 0.22 8.73 -8.58
N GLU A 58 -0.26 9.74 -9.28
CA GLU A 58 0.36 10.17 -10.54
C GLU A 58 0.43 11.69 -10.69
N VAL A 59 1.40 12.14 -11.46
CA VAL A 59 1.59 13.53 -11.88
C VAL A 59 1.81 13.53 -13.38
N ASP A 60 1.03 14.34 -14.10
CA ASP A 60 1.12 14.45 -15.58
C ASP A 60 1.17 13.08 -16.28
N SER A 61 0.28 12.17 -15.87
CA SER A 61 0.18 10.79 -16.36
C SER A 61 1.40 9.89 -16.06
N LYS A 62 2.35 10.36 -15.26
CA LYS A 62 3.45 9.55 -14.74
C LYS A 62 3.07 8.97 -13.38
N VAL A 63 3.12 7.66 -13.24
CA VAL A 63 2.93 6.99 -11.94
C VAL A 63 4.13 7.30 -11.04
N ILE A 64 3.88 7.91 -9.89
CA ILE A 64 4.90 8.35 -8.92
C ILE A 64 4.84 7.62 -7.59
N GLY A 65 3.81 6.84 -7.36
CA GLY A 65 3.67 6.05 -6.14
C GLY A 65 2.53 5.06 -6.24
N SER A 66 2.60 4.05 -5.40
CA SER A 66 1.55 3.04 -5.26
C SER A 66 1.51 2.48 -3.85
N LEU A 67 0.37 1.96 -3.46
CA LEU A 67 0.21 1.06 -2.33
C LEU A 67 -0.80 -0.03 -2.69
N MET A 68 -0.69 -1.17 -2.03
CA MET A 68 -1.64 -2.27 -2.14
C MET A 68 -2.52 -2.30 -0.90
N VAL A 69 -3.80 -2.59 -1.09
CA VAL A 69 -4.74 -2.93 -0.02
C VAL A 69 -5.16 -4.37 -0.17
N THR A 70 -5.05 -5.14 0.89
CA THR A 70 -5.60 -6.50 1.00
C THR A 70 -6.64 -6.53 2.12
N PHE A 71 -7.36 -7.65 2.28
CA PHE A 71 -8.51 -7.74 3.17
C PHE A 71 -8.29 -8.77 4.26
N GLU A 72 -8.63 -8.41 5.50
CA GLU A 72 -8.70 -9.33 6.62
C GLU A 72 -10.11 -9.30 7.22
N TRP A 73 -10.78 -10.46 7.25
CA TRP A 73 -12.08 -10.56 7.88
C TRP A 73 -11.95 -10.58 9.41
N SER A 74 -12.76 -9.80 10.08
CA SER A 74 -12.90 -9.80 11.54
C SER A 74 -14.28 -10.31 11.92
N ASP A 75 -14.35 -11.53 12.44
CA ASP A 75 -15.57 -12.12 12.95
C ASP A 75 -16.11 -11.36 14.18
N TRP A 76 -15.23 -10.82 15.01
CA TRP A 76 -15.62 -9.99 16.16
C TRP A 76 -16.33 -8.71 15.74
N ARG A 77 -16.03 -8.18 14.56
CA ARG A 77 -16.57 -6.92 14.05
C ARG A 77 -17.59 -7.10 12.94
N ASN A 78 -17.73 -8.32 12.46
CA ASN A 78 -18.52 -8.62 11.27
C ASN A 78 -18.16 -7.69 10.11
N GLY A 79 -16.88 -7.54 9.86
CA GLY A 79 -16.38 -6.58 8.86
C GLY A 79 -14.94 -6.85 8.44
N TRP A 80 -14.52 -6.11 7.42
CA TRP A 80 -13.19 -6.20 6.84
C TRP A 80 -12.26 -5.13 7.40
N PHE A 81 -11.03 -5.52 7.76
CA PHE A 81 -9.92 -4.59 7.82
C PHE A 81 -9.27 -4.46 6.44
N PHE A 82 -8.99 -3.25 6.05
CA PHE A 82 -8.13 -2.97 4.90
C PHE A 82 -6.68 -2.92 5.37
N TRP A 83 -5.86 -3.84 4.88
CA TRP A 83 -4.43 -3.86 5.14
C TRP A 83 -3.69 -3.09 4.06
N ILE A 84 -2.95 -2.05 4.47
CA ILE A 84 -2.06 -1.30 3.58
C ILE A 84 -0.71 -2.03 3.53
N GLN A 85 -0.26 -2.34 2.33
CA GLN A 85 0.99 -3.04 2.07
C GLN A 85 1.71 -2.44 0.87
N SER A 86 2.99 -2.78 0.71
CA SER A 86 3.78 -2.46 -0.49
C SER A 86 3.72 -0.98 -0.86
N VAL A 87 3.88 -0.12 0.13
CA VAL A 87 3.87 1.34 -0.08
C VAL A 87 5.19 1.77 -0.72
N PHE A 88 5.11 2.45 -1.85
CA PHE A 88 6.26 3.05 -2.50
C PHE A 88 5.92 4.45 -3.02
N VAL A 89 6.85 5.37 -2.89
CA VAL A 89 6.82 6.70 -3.50
C VAL A 89 8.18 6.93 -4.16
N ASP A 90 8.16 7.32 -5.42
CA ASP A 90 9.35 7.71 -6.19
C ASP A 90 10.13 8.78 -5.40
N GLU A 91 11.44 8.59 -5.27
CA GLU A 91 12.31 9.42 -4.45
C GLU A 91 12.16 10.92 -4.73
N ALA A 92 12.01 11.29 -6.01
CA ALA A 92 11.85 12.68 -6.44
C ALA A 92 10.56 13.34 -5.90
N TYR A 93 9.59 12.54 -5.45
CA TYR A 93 8.28 13.01 -4.97
C TYR A 93 8.05 12.75 -3.48
N ARG A 94 9.03 12.24 -2.77
CA ARG A 94 8.95 12.01 -1.31
C ARG A 94 8.85 13.33 -0.56
N ARG A 95 8.26 13.29 0.63
CA ARG A 95 8.04 14.45 1.52
C ARG A 95 7.14 15.55 0.93
N GLN A 96 6.38 15.23 -0.09
CA GLN A 96 5.40 16.13 -0.72
C GLN A 96 3.95 15.75 -0.40
N GLY A 97 3.73 14.87 0.59
CA GLY A 97 2.40 14.45 1.01
C GLY A 97 1.76 13.36 0.14
N VAL A 98 2.51 12.73 -0.77
CA VAL A 98 1.99 11.67 -1.67
C VAL A 98 1.35 10.53 -0.89
N TYR A 99 2.05 10.00 0.12
CA TYR A 99 1.50 8.94 0.96
C TYR A 99 0.21 9.35 1.67
N ARG A 100 0.16 10.57 2.20
CA ARG A 100 -1.05 11.09 2.87
C ARG A 100 -2.26 11.06 1.93
N LEU A 101 -2.07 11.46 0.68
CA LEU A 101 -3.14 11.46 -0.32
C LEU A 101 -3.62 10.02 -0.60
N MET A 102 -2.70 9.08 -0.80
CA MET A 102 -3.04 7.67 -0.98
C MET A 102 -3.73 7.07 0.26
N HIS A 103 -3.23 7.38 1.45
CA HIS A 103 -3.82 6.94 2.71
C HIS A 103 -5.27 7.45 2.88
N ASN A 104 -5.50 8.73 2.59
CA ASN A 104 -6.83 9.33 2.65
C ASN A 104 -7.80 8.66 1.67
N GLU A 105 -7.33 8.25 0.50
CA GLU A 105 -8.13 7.49 -0.45
C GLU A 105 -8.55 6.13 0.13
N VAL A 106 -7.64 5.42 0.80
CA VAL A 106 -7.96 4.15 1.47
C VAL A 106 -9.01 4.37 2.56
N ILE A 107 -8.85 5.40 3.39
CA ILE A 107 -9.84 5.76 4.42
C ILE A 107 -11.21 6.07 3.79
N SER A 108 -11.23 6.85 2.73
CA SER A 108 -12.46 7.21 2.01
C SER A 108 -13.18 5.97 1.49
N ARG A 109 -12.45 5.04 0.87
CA ARG A 109 -13.00 3.77 0.39
C ARG A 109 -13.50 2.87 1.51
N CYS A 110 -12.75 2.78 2.61
CA CYS A 110 -13.17 2.02 3.79
C CYS A 110 -14.48 2.58 4.35
N LYS A 111 -14.57 3.89 4.54
CA LYS A 111 -15.80 4.54 5.05
C LYS A 111 -17.00 4.43 4.10
N ALA A 112 -16.75 4.39 2.80
CA ALA A 112 -17.79 4.20 1.80
C ALA A 112 -18.24 2.73 1.69
N SER A 113 -17.41 1.78 2.11
CA SER A 113 -17.73 0.36 2.14
C SER A 113 -18.62 0.06 3.34
N LYS A 114 -19.72 -0.65 3.11
CA LYS A 114 -20.66 -1.03 4.16
C LYS A 114 -20.06 -1.92 5.25
N ASP A 115 -19.05 -2.71 4.87
CA ASP A 115 -18.48 -3.76 5.72
C ASP A 115 -17.04 -3.48 6.16
N CYS A 116 -16.46 -2.33 5.86
CA CYS A 116 -15.11 -1.99 6.31
C CYS A 116 -15.15 -1.44 7.74
N CYS A 117 -14.37 -2.06 8.63
CA CYS A 117 -14.34 -1.71 10.05
C CYS A 117 -13.03 -1.00 10.47
N GLY A 118 -12.04 -0.90 9.61
CA GLY A 118 -10.79 -0.23 9.94
C GLY A 118 -9.67 -0.49 8.94
N ILE A 119 -8.53 0.11 9.24
CA ILE A 119 -7.30 0.00 8.45
C ILE A 119 -6.19 -0.52 9.35
N ARG A 120 -5.39 -1.43 8.83
CA ARG A 120 -4.20 -1.97 9.48
C ARG A 120 -3.00 -1.90 8.55
N LEU A 121 -1.82 -1.81 9.12
CA LEU A 121 -0.55 -2.00 8.44
C LEU A 121 0.48 -2.51 9.44
N TYR A 122 1.56 -3.10 8.94
CA TYR A 122 2.74 -3.35 9.75
C TYR A 122 3.90 -2.49 9.25
N VAL A 123 4.82 -2.19 10.13
CA VAL A 123 5.99 -1.36 9.87
C VAL A 123 7.19 -1.93 10.61
N GLU A 124 8.36 -1.84 10.02
CA GLU A 124 9.59 -2.24 10.70
C GLU A 124 9.79 -1.43 11.98
N ARG A 125 10.25 -2.10 13.03
CA ARG A 125 10.45 -1.50 14.37
C ARG A 125 11.40 -0.31 14.34
N ASP A 126 12.39 -0.35 13.46
CA ASP A 126 13.40 0.70 13.34
C ASP A 126 12.99 1.83 12.40
N ASN A 127 11.89 1.69 11.67
CA ASN A 127 11.38 2.72 10.77
C ASN A 127 10.56 3.78 11.54
N VAL A 128 11.26 4.55 12.38
CA VAL A 128 10.65 5.57 13.24
C VAL A 128 9.97 6.68 12.44
N ASN A 129 10.52 7.03 11.29
CA ASN A 129 9.95 8.08 10.44
C ASN A 129 8.57 7.68 9.89
N ALA A 130 8.42 6.47 9.40
CA ALA A 130 7.13 5.96 8.94
C ALA A 130 6.11 5.87 10.09
N GLN A 131 6.54 5.41 11.26
CA GLN A 131 5.68 5.34 12.45
C GLN A 131 5.13 6.72 12.84
N LYS A 132 5.96 7.77 12.77
CA LYS A 132 5.51 9.15 13.02
C LYS A 132 4.45 9.59 12.02
N VAL A 133 4.62 9.25 10.75
CA VAL A 133 3.64 9.56 9.70
C VAL A 133 2.30 8.88 10.01
N TYR A 134 2.31 7.60 10.36
CA TYR A 134 1.09 6.86 10.68
C TYR A 134 0.37 7.42 11.91
N LYS A 135 1.10 7.74 12.97
CA LYS A 135 0.55 8.39 14.17
C LYS A 135 -0.06 9.75 13.86
N ASN A 136 0.59 10.56 13.03
CA ASN A 136 0.07 11.84 12.60
C ASN A 136 -1.19 11.73 11.73
N LEU A 137 -1.40 10.59 11.08
CA LEU A 137 -2.60 10.28 10.31
C LEU A 137 -3.73 9.66 11.14
N GLY A 138 -3.53 9.49 12.45
CA GLY A 138 -4.55 8.98 13.37
C GLY A 138 -4.47 7.48 13.66
N MET A 139 -3.43 6.79 13.21
CA MET A 139 -3.20 5.39 13.57
C MET A 139 -2.48 5.28 14.92
N TYR A 140 -2.60 4.14 15.57
CA TYR A 140 -1.94 3.84 16.85
C TYR A 140 -1.33 2.44 16.85
N ASP A 141 -0.34 2.24 17.70
CA ASP A 141 0.30 0.93 17.90
C ASP A 141 -0.70 -0.03 18.53
N THR A 142 -0.76 -1.25 18.03
CA THR A 142 -1.55 -2.32 18.66
C THR A 142 -0.69 -3.09 19.68
N ASP A 143 -1.36 -3.92 20.48
CA ASP A 143 -0.70 -4.85 21.40
C ASP A 143 -0.27 -6.17 20.75
N TYR A 144 -0.43 -6.29 19.42
CA TYR A 144 -0.11 -7.51 18.68
C TYR A 144 1.31 -7.49 18.13
N TYR A 145 1.94 -8.67 18.14
CA TYR A 145 3.16 -8.95 17.37
C TYR A 145 2.78 -9.70 16.09
N LEU A 146 3.60 -9.54 15.07
CA LEU A 146 3.51 -10.34 13.85
C LEU A 146 4.47 -11.55 13.99
N PHE A 147 3.94 -12.75 13.82
CA PHE A 147 4.72 -13.98 13.69
C PHE A 147 4.63 -14.49 12.26
N GLU A 148 5.73 -15.04 11.75
CA GLU A 148 5.83 -15.48 10.38
C GLU A 148 6.58 -16.82 10.31
N GLU A 149 6.13 -17.70 9.45
CA GLU A 149 6.82 -18.93 9.05
C GLU A 149 6.71 -19.05 7.52
N GLU A 150 7.85 -19.00 6.83
CA GLU A 150 7.90 -19.10 5.37
C GLU A 150 8.17 -20.57 4.92
N PHE A 151 7.67 -20.92 3.72
CA PHE A 151 7.82 -22.28 3.15
C PHE A 151 8.59 -22.25 1.85
#